data_30df08c45bc6bceed61b9fba70624495
#
_entry.id   30df08c45bc6bceed61b9fba70624495
#
_cell.length_a   1.000
_cell.length_b   1.000
_cell.length_c   1.000
_cell.angle_alpha   90.00
_cell.angle_beta   90.00
_cell.angle_gamma   90.00
#
_symmetry.space_group_name_H-M   'P 1'
#
loop_
_entity.id
_entity.type
_entity.pdbx_description
1 polymer ?
#
loop_
_entity_poly.entity_id
_entity_poly.type
_entity_poly.pdbx_seq_one_letter_code
_entity_poly.pdbx_strand_id
1 'polypeptide(L)' 'MAAPFTKLQGQYLAFIASYAKLHRRAPAETDMREYFRVTPPTVHQMVLTLERHGLISRTPGQARSIQVLVPRDQLPELE' A
#
# COMPACT_ATOMS: atom_id res chain seq x y z
N MET A 1 -5.65 6.94 -20.66
CA MET A 1 -6.50 7.11 -19.49
C MET A 1 -5.62 7.28 -18.25
N ALA A 2 -5.94 8.24 -17.41
CA ALA A 2 -5.15 8.45 -16.19
C ALA A 2 -5.30 7.28 -15.24
N ALA A 3 -4.24 6.94 -14.54
CA ALA A 3 -4.31 5.93 -13.49
C ALA A 3 -5.22 6.44 -12.36
N PRO A 4 -5.94 5.53 -11.65
CA PRO A 4 -6.83 5.93 -10.57
C PRO A 4 -6.08 6.36 -9.30
N PHE A 5 -4.77 6.50 -9.36
CA PHE A 5 -3.94 6.85 -8.22
C PHE A 5 -2.74 7.68 -8.68
N THR A 6 -2.14 8.42 -7.75
CA THR A 6 -0.94 9.20 -8.02
C THR A 6 0.27 8.29 -8.15
N LYS A 7 1.39 8.85 -8.62
CA LYS A 7 2.64 8.09 -8.72
C LYS A 7 3.05 7.53 -7.36
N LEU A 8 3.00 8.36 -6.32
CA LEU A 8 3.40 7.92 -4.97
C LEU A 8 2.44 6.88 -4.43
N GLN A 9 1.14 7.07 -4.62
CA GLN A 9 0.15 6.06 -4.22
C GLN A 9 0.42 4.74 -4.93
N GLY A 10 0.75 4.80 -6.22
CA GLY A 10 1.11 3.61 -6.98
C GLY A 10 2.32 2.89 -6.40
N GLN A 11 3.32 3.62 -5.92
CA GLN A 11 4.49 3.02 -5.29
C GLN A 11 4.13 2.31 -3.99
N TYR A 12 3.24 2.89 -3.18
CA TYR A 12 2.76 2.21 -1.98
C TYR A 12 2.00 0.93 -2.33
N LEU A 13 1.13 0.99 -3.35
CA LEU A 13 0.39 -0.19 -3.78
C LEU A 13 1.34 -1.28 -4.29
N ALA A 14 2.33 -0.89 -5.09
CA ALA A 14 3.33 -1.82 -5.60
C ALA A 14 4.14 -2.46 -4.48
N PHE A 15 4.50 -1.68 -3.46
CA PHE A 15 5.22 -2.21 -2.30
C PHE A 15 4.36 -3.24 -1.56
N ILE A 16 3.10 -2.93 -1.30
CA ILE A 16 2.21 -3.83 -0.58
C ILE A 16 2.07 -5.16 -1.33
N ALA A 17 1.86 -5.08 -2.65
CA ALA A 17 1.70 -6.29 -3.47
C ALA A 17 2.99 -7.11 -3.52
N SER A 18 4.14 -6.46 -3.67
CA SER A 18 5.44 -7.14 -3.72
C SER A 18 5.78 -7.78 -2.38
N TYR A 19 5.53 -7.07 -1.29
CA TYR A 19 5.76 -7.61 0.05
C TYR A 19 4.92 -8.85 0.30
N ALA A 20 3.63 -8.77 -0.03
CA ALA A 20 2.72 -9.89 0.17
C ALA A 20 3.15 -11.12 -0.65
N LYS A 21 3.63 -10.89 -1.86
CA LYS A 21 4.12 -11.98 -2.71
C LYS A 21 5.36 -12.64 -2.12
N LEU A 22 6.30 -11.84 -1.62
CA LEU A 22 7.57 -12.36 -1.10
C LEU A 22 7.42 -13.02 0.26
N HIS A 23 6.61 -12.44 1.14
CA HIS A 23 6.51 -12.86 2.54
C HIS A 23 5.24 -13.64 2.86
N ARG A 24 4.33 -13.75 1.89
CA ARG A 24 3.06 -14.47 2.02
C ARG A 24 2.19 -13.91 3.15
N ARG A 25 2.32 -12.62 3.41
CA ARG A 25 1.49 -11.87 4.35
C ARG A 25 1.58 -10.41 3.99
N ALA A 26 0.57 -9.63 4.38
CA ALA A 26 0.57 -8.20 4.13
C ALA A 26 1.65 -7.50 4.95
N PRO A 27 2.18 -6.36 4.48
CA PRO A 27 3.12 -5.57 5.28
C PRO A 27 2.38 -4.86 6.41
N ALA A 28 3.12 -4.56 7.48
CA ALA A 28 2.67 -3.64 8.52
C ALA A 28 3.05 -2.22 8.12
N GLU A 29 2.47 -1.23 8.80
CA GLU A 29 2.83 0.17 8.54
C GLU A 29 4.31 0.43 8.81
N THR A 30 4.91 -0.28 9.79
CA THR A 30 6.35 -0.17 10.06
C THR A 30 7.20 -0.59 8.86
N ASP A 31 6.76 -1.60 8.12
CA ASP A 31 7.49 -2.04 6.93
C ASP A 31 7.48 -0.95 5.87
N MET A 32 6.35 -0.29 5.68
CA MET A 32 6.24 0.81 4.74
C MET A 32 7.05 2.01 5.17
N ARG A 33 7.02 2.32 6.46
CA ARG A 33 7.80 3.42 7.02
C ARG A 33 9.29 3.23 6.73
N GLU A 34 9.79 2.02 6.95
CA GLU A 34 11.20 1.73 6.72
C GLU A 34 11.57 1.80 5.24
N TYR A 35 10.72 1.24 4.39
CA TYR A 35 11.00 1.22 2.96
C TYR A 35 10.99 2.63 2.36
N PHE A 36 9.98 3.44 2.69
CA PHE A 36 9.83 4.77 2.12
C PHE A 36 10.57 5.84 2.91
N ARG A 37 11.12 5.49 4.07
CA ARG A 37 11.89 6.40 4.94
C ARG A 37 11.08 7.64 5.30
N VAL A 38 9.88 7.41 5.79
CA VAL A 38 8.96 8.46 6.20
C VAL A 38 8.53 8.23 7.65
N THR A 39 7.85 9.23 8.21
CA THR A 39 7.41 9.15 9.61
C THR A 39 6.16 8.28 9.74
N PRO A 40 5.88 7.73 10.94
CA PRO A 40 4.66 6.95 11.16
C PRO A 40 3.37 7.69 10.77
N PRO A 41 3.17 8.98 11.12
CA PRO A 41 1.97 9.69 10.69
C PRO A 41 1.83 9.76 9.18
N THR A 42 2.95 9.90 8.45
CA THR A 42 2.92 9.97 6.99
C THR A 42 2.41 8.68 6.39
N VAL A 43 2.91 7.53 6.87
CA VAL A 43 2.43 6.22 6.41
C VAL A 43 0.96 6.04 6.75
N HIS A 44 0.58 6.36 7.98
CA HIS A 44 -0.80 6.16 8.41
C HIS A 44 -1.77 6.98 7.56
N GLN A 45 -1.43 8.24 7.28
CA GLN A 45 -2.27 9.08 6.42
C GLN A 45 -2.38 8.52 5.02
N MET A 46 -1.28 7.98 4.48
CA MET A 46 -1.33 7.36 3.15
C MET A 46 -2.24 6.14 3.16
N VAL A 47 -2.14 5.29 4.17
CA VAL A 47 -2.99 4.11 4.30
C VAL A 47 -4.47 4.50 4.34
N LEU A 48 -4.82 5.52 5.15
CA LEU A 48 -6.19 5.99 5.22
C LEU A 48 -6.67 6.55 3.87
N THR A 49 -5.80 7.27 3.17
CA THR A 49 -6.13 7.84 1.87
C THR A 49 -6.37 6.74 0.83
N LEU A 50 -5.50 5.73 0.79
CA LEU A 50 -5.66 4.61 -0.14
C LEU A 50 -6.96 3.87 0.13
N GLU A 51 -7.29 3.65 1.40
CA GLU A 51 -8.52 2.97 1.78
C GLU A 51 -9.75 3.79 1.37
N ARG A 52 -9.72 5.09 1.64
CA ARG A 52 -10.83 5.99 1.30
C ARG A 52 -11.10 6.03 -0.20
N HIS A 53 -10.05 5.90 -1.02
CA HIS A 53 -10.18 5.89 -2.47
C HIS A 53 -10.51 4.51 -3.04
N GLY A 54 -10.71 3.50 -2.18
CA GLY A 54 -11.06 2.17 -2.65
C GLY A 54 -9.92 1.40 -3.28
N LEU A 55 -8.68 1.81 -3.02
CA LEU A 55 -7.49 1.18 -3.62
C LEU A 55 -6.96 0.03 -2.77
N ILE A 56 -7.29 0.03 -1.49
CA ILE A 56 -6.95 -1.06 -0.57
C ILE A 56 -8.15 -1.32 0.34
N SER A 57 -8.17 -2.50 0.94
CA SER A 57 -9.04 -2.81 2.08
C SER A 57 -8.16 -3.18 3.26
N ARG A 58 -8.70 -3.04 4.46
CA ARG A 58 -8.03 -3.49 5.67
C ARG A 58 -9.06 -3.69 6.77
N THR A 59 -8.69 -4.48 7.77
CA THR A 59 -9.52 -4.69 8.96
C THR A 59 -9.01 -3.75 10.06
N PRO A 60 -9.79 -2.75 10.49
CA PRO A 60 -9.35 -1.84 11.54
C PRO A 60 -8.94 -2.59 12.79
N GLY A 61 -7.85 -2.16 13.43
CA GLY A 61 -7.35 -2.78 14.65
C GLY A 61 -6.62 -4.10 14.45
N GLN A 62 -6.56 -4.62 13.24
CA GLN A 62 -5.85 -5.86 12.95
C GLN A 62 -4.60 -5.54 12.12
N ALA A 63 -3.42 -5.88 12.66
CA ALA A 63 -2.17 -5.68 11.94
C ALA A 63 -2.10 -6.60 10.72
N ARG A 64 -1.37 -6.15 9.69
CA ARG A 64 -1.11 -6.95 8.48
C ARG A 64 -2.37 -7.43 7.77
N SER A 65 -3.40 -6.57 7.76
CA SER A 65 -4.68 -6.90 7.13
C SER A 65 -4.89 -6.18 5.79
N ILE A 66 -3.90 -5.42 5.31
CA ILE A 66 -4.04 -4.63 4.10
C ILE A 66 -4.05 -5.54 2.87
N GLN A 67 -5.01 -5.29 1.98
CA GLN A 67 -5.08 -5.99 0.69
C GLN A 67 -5.23 -4.95 -0.41
N VAL A 68 -4.45 -5.11 -1.49
CA VAL A 68 -4.55 -4.24 -2.66
C VAL A 68 -5.76 -4.66 -3.48
N LEU A 69 -6.60 -3.68 -3.84
CA LEU A 69 -7.80 -3.93 -4.64
C LEU A 69 -7.59 -3.62 -6.13
N VAL A 70 -6.47 -2.98 -6.48
CA VAL A 70 -6.13 -2.68 -7.87
C VAL A 70 -5.60 -3.94 -8.52
N PRO A 71 -6.05 -4.29 -9.75
CA PRO A 71 -5.51 -5.45 -10.46
C PRO A 71 -4.00 -5.33 -10.63
N ARG A 72 -3.32 -6.47 -10.52
CA ARG A 72 -1.85 -6.51 -10.55
C ARG A 72 -1.27 -5.88 -11.82
N ASP A 73 -1.91 -6.10 -12.96
CA ASP A 73 -1.43 -5.59 -14.23
C ASP A 73 -1.54 -4.06 -14.35
N GLN A 74 -2.22 -3.41 -13.42
CA GLN A 74 -2.34 -1.96 -13.38
C GLN A 74 -1.37 -1.32 -12.38
N LEU A 75 -0.61 -2.11 -11.66
CA LEU A 75 0.36 -1.59 -10.68
C LEU A 75 1.66 -1.21 -11.38
N PRO A 76 2.30 -0.10 -10.97
CA PRO A 76 3.61 0.24 -11.50
C PRO A 76 4.68 -0.67 -10.93
N GLU A 77 5.86 -0.63 -11.54
CA GLU A 77 7.02 -1.27 -10.95
C GLU A 77 7.44 -0.52 -9.69
N LEU A 78 7.83 -1.27 -8.67
CA LEU A 78 8.34 -0.69 -7.44
C LEU A 78 9.74 -0.12 -7.69
N GLU A 79 9.91 1.15 -7.39
CA GLU A 79 11.19 1.83 -7.54
C GLU A 79 12.12 1.60 -6.36
#